data_3bdc7f22d07d1596e8f96aa0098ff57a
#
_entry.id   3bdc7f22d07d1596e8f96aa0098ff57a
#
_cell.length_a   1.000
_cell.length_b   1.000
_cell.length_c   1.000
_cell.angle_alpha   90.00
_cell.angle_beta   90.00
_cell.angle_gamma   90.00
#
_symmetry.space_group_name_H-M   'P 1'
#
loop_
_entity.id
_entity.type
_entity.pdbx_description
1 polymer ?
#
loop_
_entity_poly.entity_id
_entity_poly.type
_entity_poly.pdbx_seq_one_letter_code
_entity_poly.pdbx_strand_id
1 'polypeptide(L)'
;MSKKQAKYFNKLCKECNIDNIEKETNIRSPYKYAIKSIKENNIMNAAKIYNENGSLLERNIKMLLARADENDFVSLIDMLPNKNPIVLYQLIENIDQDNKKRIFTFKHNNLSKSHIETDYEYMWRKSRLDDKKSALLKNIVLNKIISYYSNTEKLGKIYISNEFENIALPINTSASGRGLDVLPTGSRIKIREKYIRTFCYWEKVFDIDTGVLFLKDNYQIGDEVDELSWRTYASKPFGNSALTSGDCRSISGAEYIDFDLEEVKDLGYKYALFCINGFGGKLNVGKIYCGYQDKNNLNTESWDPKNIELKINVNSDSNQYSGFAIDLEAKEIIVLNLNIDGRNLVMDEKQIASIYKYLNKNYLKDINMAKIISCKGELVSSPELADVVFDSNYMAKENQKVIRPFDIEKLVKILNS
;
A
#
# COMPACT_ATOMS: atom_id res chain seq x y z
N MET A 1 16.34 24.33 13.45
CA MET A 1 16.58 25.66 12.84
C MET A 1 16.14 25.60 11.36
N SER A 2 15.40 26.63 10.87
CA SER A 2 14.96 26.67 9.46
C SER A 2 16.14 26.93 8.51
N LYS A 3 16.03 26.57 7.21
CA LYS A 3 17.06 26.87 6.21
C LYS A 3 17.43 28.36 6.15
N LYS A 4 16.46 29.25 6.38
CA LYS A 4 16.63 30.70 6.38
C LYS A 4 17.43 31.14 7.60
N GLN A 5 17.11 30.60 8.77
CA GLN A 5 17.87 30.88 10.02
C GLN A 5 19.32 30.35 9.97
N ALA A 6 19.53 29.14 9.38
CA ALA A 6 20.86 28.56 9.20
C ALA A 6 21.72 29.43 8.24
N LYS A 7 21.14 29.96 7.16
CA LYS A 7 21.81 30.84 6.21
C LYS A 7 22.21 32.17 6.86
N TYR A 8 21.32 32.75 7.68
CA TYR A 8 21.57 33.99 8.40
C TYR A 8 22.63 33.81 9.47
N PHE A 9 22.58 32.73 10.24
CA PHE A 9 23.56 32.37 11.26
C PHE A 9 24.96 32.14 10.66
N ASN A 10 25.06 31.41 9.55
CA ASN A 10 26.33 31.21 8.84
C ASN A 10 26.93 32.54 8.32
N LYS A 11 26.07 33.51 7.94
CA LYS A 11 26.53 34.85 7.56
C LYS A 11 27.11 35.60 8.75
N LEU A 12 26.41 35.59 9.90
CA LEU A 12 26.87 36.18 11.13
C LEU A 12 28.22 35.60 11.62
N CYS A 13 28.36 34.27 11.56
CA CYS A 13 29.61 33.62 11.96
C CYS A 13 30.79 34.02 11.07
N LYS A 14 30.57 34.17 9.76
CA LYS A 14 31.61 34.70 8.85
C LYS A 14 31.98 36.14 9.14
N GLU A 15 30.98 36.97 9.43
CA GLU A 15 31.21 38.39 9.80
C GLU A 15 31.92 38.55 11.14
N CYS A 16 31.81 37.60 12.06
CA CYS A 16 32.43 37.57 13.36
C CYS A 16 33.77 36.82 13.41
N ASN A 17 34.32 36.37 12.27
CA ASN A 17 35.55 35.57 12.16
C ASN A 17 35.55 34.32 13.08
N ILE A 18 34.40 33.71 13.29
CA ILE A 18 34.27 32.49 14.08
C ILE A 18 34.48 31.28 13.16
N ASP A 19 35.71 30.78 13.13
CA ASP A 19 36.04 29.55 12.37
C ASP A 19 35.57 28.29 13.10
N ASN A 20 35.06 27.32 12.33
CA ASN A 20 34.66 25.96 12.79
C ASN A 20 33.33 25.78 13.55
N ILE A 21 32.46 26.77 13.66
CA ILE A 21 31.11 26.60 14.24
C ILE A 21 30.27 25.52 13.50
N GLU A 22 30.56 25.24 12.24
CA GLU A 22 29.90 24.19 11.50
C GLU A 22 30.08 22.79 12.11
N LYS A 23 31.17 22.56 12.85
CA LYS A 23 31.42 21.29 13.57
C LYS A 23 30.71 21.23 14.93
N GLU A 24 30.57 22.37 15.60
CA GLU A 24 30.03 22.40 16.96
C GLU A 24 28.51 22.60 17.04
N THR A 25 27.88 23.14 16.01
CA THR A 25 26.48 23.56 16.08
C THR A 25 25.47 22.68 15.32
N ASN A 26 25.87 21.57 14.72
CA ASN A 26 24.96 20.68 13.97
C ASN A 26 24.06 21.40 12.94
N ILE A 27 24.54 22.53 12.37
CA ILE A 27 23.76 23.41 11.48
C ILE A 27 23.57 22.76 10.08
N ARG A 28 24.44 21.83 9.71
CA ARG A 28 24.28 21.04 8.48
C ARG A 28 23.37 19.85 8.72
N SER A 29 22.50 19.59 7.75
CA SER A 29 21.68 18.38 7.74
C SER A 29 22.56 17.14 7.95
N PRO A 30 22.23 16.24 8.89
CA PRO A 30 22.93 14.95 9.06
C PRO A 30 23.15 14.22 7.75
N TYR A 31 22.20 14.35 6.83
CA TYR A 31 22.26 13.79 5.49
C TYR A 31 23.48 14.29 4.70
N LYS A 32 23.83 15.59 4.77
CA LYS A 32 25.01 16.13 4.08
C LYS A 32 26.33 15.58 4.62
N TYR A 33 26.42 15.37 5.94
CA TYR A 33 27.62 14.78 6.55
C TYR A 33 27.76 13.31 6.19
N ALA A 34 26.67 12.55 6.21
CA ALA A 34 26.67 11.16 5.79
C ALA A 34 27.07 11.01 4.32
N ILE A 35 26.52 11.85 3.42
CA ILE A 35 26.91 11.88 1.99
C ILE A 35 28.41 12.18 1.83
N LYS A 36 28.96 13.12 2.60
CA LYS A 36 30.39 13.41 2.58
C LYS A 36 31.21 12.15 2.96
N SER A 37 30.85 11.50 4.05
CA SER A 37 31.49 10.25 4.49
C SER A 37 31.40 9.15 3.44
N ILE A 38 30.25 8.99 2.77
CA ILE A 38 30.10 8.03 1.66
C ILE A 38 31.05 8.34 0.50
N LYS A 39 31.18 9.62 0.12
CA LYS A 39 32.11 10.05 -0.93
C LYS A 39 33.58 9.80 -0.56
N GLU A 40 33.91 9.87 0.72
CA GLU A 40 35.22 9.57 1.28
C GLU A 40 35.41 8.07 1.56
N ASN A 41 34.48 7.21 1.09
CA ASN A 41 34.44 5.76 1.29
C ASN A 41 34.42 5.32 2.77
N ASN A 42 33.99 6.20 3.68
CA ASN A 42 33.83 5.91 5.10
C ASN A 42 32.36 5.54 5.40
N ILE A 43 31.99 4.31 5.05
CA ILE A 43 30.60 3.82 5.11
C ILE A 43 30.12 3.72 6.55
N MET A 44 30.96 3.22 7.46
CA MET A 44 30.59 3.09 8.87
C MET A 44 30.35 4.43 9.57
N ASN A 45 31.10 5.48 9.22
CA ASN A 45 30.83 6.81 9.76
C ASN A 45 29.48 7.38 9.23
N ALA A 46 29.18 7.15 7.96
CA ALA A 46 27.89 7.53 7.40
C ALA A 46 26.74 6.79 8.11
N ALA A 47 26.90 5.49 8.38
CA ALA A 47 25.93 4.70 9.12
C ALA A 47 25.69 5.20 10.54
N LYS A 48 26.76 5.56 11.28
CA LYS A 48 26.65 6.16 12.61
C LYS A 48 25.86 7.46 12.59
N ILE A 49 26.17 8.36 11.64
CA ILE A 49 25.44 9.63 11.47
C ILE A 49 23.95 9.36 11.19
N TYR A 50 23.63 8.38 10.34
CA TYR A 50 22.24 8.04 10.06
C TYR A 50 21.53 7.40 11.26
N ASN A 51 22.22 6.54 12.02
CA ASN A 51 21.66 5.85 13.18
C ASN A 51 21.30 6.82 14.33
N GLU A 52 22.05 7.91 14.48
CA GLU A 52 21.79 8.96 15.47
C GLU A 52 20.61 9.88 15.09
N ASN A 53 20.07 9.76 13.89
CA ASN A 53 19.09 10.69 13.34
C ASN A 53 17.79 10.00 12.90
N GLY A 54 17.10 9.40 13.83
CA GLY A 54 15.80 8.74 13.62
C GLY A 54 15.92 7.49 12.74
N SER A 55 15.04 7.34 11.75
CA SER A 55 15.00 6.18 10.85
C SER A 55 15.79 6.39 9.56
N LEU A 56 16.84 7.22 9.59
CA LEU A 56 17.65 7.48 8.39
C LEU A 56 18.53 6.28 8.04
N LEU A 57 18.98 5.51 9.03
CA LEU A 57 19.78 4.32 8.77
C LEU A 57 18.97 3.30 7.95
N GLU A 58 17.79 2.94 8.40
CA GLU A 58 16.93 1.95 7.75
C GLU A 58 16.57 2.36 6.32
N ARG A 59 16.32 3.65 6.10
CA ARG A 59 16.00 4.18 4.77
C ARG A 59 17.18 4.16 3.80
N ASN A 60 18.40 4.20 4.30
CA ASN A 60 19.61 4.25 3.48
C ASN A 60 20.44 2.97 3.55
N ILE A 61 20.02 1.97 4.33
CA ILE A 61 20.81 0.77 4.60
C ILE A 61 21.21 0.01 3.32
N LYS A 62 20.33 -0.14 2.35
CA LYS A 62 20.65 -0.80 1.08
C LYS A 62 21.78 -0.11 0.34
N MET A 63 21.76 1.21 0.29
CA MET A 63 22.79 2.00 -0.35
C MET A 63 24.14 1.86 0.38
N LEU A 64 24.14 1.81 1.71
CA LEU A 64 25.33 1.59 2.51
C LEU A 64 25.90 0.18 2.30
N LEU A 65 25.06 -0.86 2.40
CA LEU A 65 25.42 -2.25 2.20
C LEU A 65 25.99 -2.52 0.79
N ALA A 66 25.46 -1.82 -0.23
CA ALA A 66 25.98 -1.93 -1.60
C ALA A 66 27.41 -1.41 -1.76
N ARG A 67 27.88 -0.58 -0.84
CA ARG A 67 29.21 0.07 -0.84
C ARG A 67 30.13 -0.48 0.24
N ALA A 68 29.60 -1.24 1.16
CA ALA A 68 30.33 -1.83 2.25
C ALA A 68 31.20 -3.03 1.79
N ASP A 69 32.37 -3.18 2.37
CA ASP A 69 33.11 -4.43 2.29
C ASP A 69 32.45 -5.53 3.15
N GLU A 70 33.00 -6.72 3.18
CA GLU A 70 32.41 -7.86 3.91
C GLU A 70 32.33 -7.62 5.42
N ASN A 71 33.31 -6.96 6.01
CA ASN A 71 33.36 -6.67 7.46
C ASN A 71 32.34 -5.59 7.84
N ASP A 72 32.30 -4.51 7.07
CA ASP A 72 31.34 -3.44 7.27
C ASP A 72 29.90 -3.91 7.03
N PHE A 73 29.68 -4.88 6.10
CA PHE A 73 28.36 -5.42 5.80
C PHE A 73 27.68 -6.03 7.03
N VAL A 74 28.40 -6.89 7.78
CA VAL A 74 27.87 -7.51 9.01
C VAL A 74 27.60 -6.43 10.07
N SER A 75 28.57 -5.54 10.28
CA SER A 75 28.45 -4.46 11.26
C SER A 75 27.26 -3.51 10.97
N LEU A 76 27.00 -3.22 9.70
CA LEU A 76 25.83 -2.40 9.30
C LEU A 76 24.50 -3.08 9.60
N ILE A 77 24.43 -4.40 9.39
CA ILE A 77 23.23 -5.18 9.70
C ILE A 77 22.96 -5.21 11.20
N ASP A 78 23.99 -5.32 12.02
CA ASP A 78 23.86 -5.32 13.47
C ASP A 78 23.40 -3.95 14.01
N MET A 79 23.73 -2.88 13.30
CA MET A 79 23.21 -1.54 13.62
C MET A 79 21.72 -1.35 13.36
N LEU A 80 21.06 -2.23 12.57
CA LEU A 80 19.62 -2.14 12.32
C LEU A 80 18.86 -2.30 13.65
N PRO A 81 18.06 -1.32 14.05
CA PRO A 81 17.38 -1.35 15.34
C PRO A 81 16.32 -2.45 15.40
N ASN A 82 16.13 -3.02 16.58
CA ASN A 82 14.99 -3.90 16.89
C ASN A 82 13.73 -3.10 17.23
N LYS A 83 13.72 -1.80 16.95
CA LYS A 83 12.65 -0.86 17.29
C LYS A 83 11.90 -0.47 16.04
N ASN A 84 10.59 -0.32 16.15
CA ASN A 84 9.68 0.14 15.09
C ASN A 84 9.59 -0.78 13.86
N PRO A 85 8.75 -1.82 13.93
CA PRO A 85 8.56 -2.78 12.84
C PRO A 85 8.05 -2.14 11.54
N ILE A 86 7.38 -0.98 11.61
CA ILE A 86 6.87 -0.26 10.43
C ILE A 86 8.00 0.14 9.48
N VAL A 87 9.12 0.66 10.04
CA VAL A 87 10.26 1.07 9.21
C VAL A 87 10.97 -0.13 8.59
N LEU A 88 11.12 -1.21 9.36
CA LEU A 88 11.67 -2.46 8.86
C LEU A 88 10.79 -3.06 7.75
N TYR A 89 9.48 -2.91 7.88
CA TYR A 89 8.52 -3.32 6.87
C TYR A 89 8.69 -2.54 5.57
N GLN A 90 8.76 -1.22 5.65
CA GLN A 90 9.03 -0.36 4.48
C GLN A 90 10.36 -0.72 3.81
N LEU A 91 11.34 -1.17 4.59
CA LEU A 91 12.62 -1.64 4.04
C LEU A 91 12.41 -2.92 3.21
N ILE A 92 11.67 -3.92 3.70
CA ILE A 92 11.33 -5.14 2.93
C ILE A 92 10.64 -4.78 1.62
N GLU A 93 9.59 -3.95 1.67
CA GLU A 93 8.87 -3.51 0.47
C GLU A 93 9.78 -2.86 -0.56
N ASN A 94 10.82 -2.16 -0.12
CA ASN A 94 11.75 -1.46 -0.99
C ASN A 94 12.90 -2.36 -1.52
N ILE A 95 13.19 -3.49 -0.89
CA ILE A 95 14.26 -4.39 -1.34
C ILE A 95 13.98 -4.90 -2.77
N ASP A 96 12.76 -5.28 -3.05
CA ASP A 96 12.35 -5.85 -4.35
C ASP A 96 12.06 -4.80 -5.43
N GLN A 97 12.09 -3.49 -5.10
CA GLN A 97 11.71 -2.41 -6.03
C GLN A 97 12.89 -1.67 -6.68
N ASP A 98 14.11 -2.14 -6.54
CA ASP A 98 15.30 -1.39 -6.97
C ASP A 98 15.47 -1.27 -8.50
N ASN A 99 14.74 -2.05 -9.27
CA ASN A 99 14.90 -2.09 -10.72
C ASN A 99 14.01 -1.08 -11.48
N LYS A 100 13.24 -0.23 -10.74
CA LYS A 100 12.34 0.75 -11.35
C LYS A 100 12.59 2.15 -10.79
N LYS A 101 12.41 3.17 -11.61
CA LYS A 101 12.39 4.56 -11.16
C LYS A 101 11.22 4.78 -10.22
N ARG A 102 11.46 5.51 -9.14
CA ARG A 102 10.42 5.88 -8.18
C ARG A 102 9.59 7.04 -8.71
N ILE A 103 8.32 6.99 -8.36
CA ILE A 103 7.39 8.09 -8.62
C ILE A 103 6.97 8.65 -7.26
N PHE A 104 7.19 9.94 -7.08
CA PHE A 104 6.82 10.64 -5.87
C PHE A 104 5.65 11.57 -6.17
N THR A 105 4.55 11.42 -5.44
CA THR A 105 3.45 12.37 -5.48
C THR A 105 3.46 13.19 -4.19
N PHE A 106 3.50 14.49 -4.31
CA PHE A 106 3.53 15.41 -3.18
C PHE A 106 2.64 16.62 -3.44
N LYS A 107 2.10 17.21 -2.36
CA LYS A 107 1.34 18.46 -2.45
C LYS A 107 2.29 19.65 -2.41
N HIS A 108 2.16 20.55 -3.38
CA HIS A 108 2.84 21.83 -3.40
C HIS A 108 1.83 22.92 -3.74
N ASN A 109 1.63 23.88 -2.83
CA ASN A 109 0.60 24.94 -2.96
C ASN A 109 -0.79 24.39 -3.29
N ASN A 110 -1.25 23.37 -2.55
CA ASN A 110 -2.51 22.65 -2.73
C ASN A 110 -2.70 21.93 -4.07
N LEU A 111 -1.65 21.85 -4.89
CA LEU A 111 -1.65 21.09 -6.13
C LEU A 111 -0.85 19.81 -5.95
N SER A 112 -1.41 18.70 -6.37
CA SER A 112 -0.65 17.44 -6.48
C SER A 112 0.38 17.57 -7.59
N LYS A 113 1.65 17.32 -7.25
CA LYS A 113 2.74 17.24 -8.21
C LYS A 113 3.35 15.86 -8.14
N SER A 114 3.58 15.26 -9.29
CA SER A 114 4.31 14.02 -9.40
C SER A 114 5.71 14.30 -9.92
N HIS A 115 6.71 13.72 -9.27
CA HIS A 115 8.10 13.72 -9.72
C HIS A 115 8.49 12.28 -10.03
N ILE A 116 8.90 12.04 -11.27
CA ILE A 116 9.52 10.78 -11.67
C ILE A 116 11.01 10.94 -11.42
N GLU A 117 11.59 9.99 -10.71
CA GLU A 117 13.02 9.94 -10.46
C GLU A 117 13.81 10.04 -11.80
N THR A 118 14.73 10.99 -11.86
CA THR A 118 15.62 11.14 -13.01
C THR A 118 16.58 9.95 -13.12
N ASP A 119 17.22 9.76 -14.27
CA ASP A 119 18.24 8.71 -14.42
C ASP A 119 19.39 8.88 -13.41
N TYR A 120 19.79 10.11 -13.14
CA TYR A 120 20.83 10.41 -12.17
C TYR A 120 20.40 10.02 -10.74
N GLU A 121 19.19 10.41 -10.32
CA GLU A 121 18.64 10.06 -9.00
C GLU A 121 18.48 8.55 -8.86
N TYR A 122 17.96 7.88 -9.90
CA TYR A 122 17.82 6.43 -9.96
C TYR A 122 19.17 5.72 -9.85
N MET A 123 20.15 6.12 -10.66
CA MET A 123 21.48 5.54 -10.62
C MET A 123 22.20 5.78 -9.31
N TRP A 124 21.94 6.90 -8.66
CA TRP A 124 22.48 7.24 -7.35
C TRP A 124 21.85 6.35 -6.25
N ARG A 125 20.54 6.14 -6.31
CA ARG A 125 19.78 5.36 -5.35
C ARG A 125 19.93 3.85 -5.57
N LYS A 126 20.00 3.43 -6.83
CA LYS A 126 20.06 2.01 -7.18
C LYS A 126 21.12 1.31 -6.35
N SER A 127 20.69 0.47 -5.43
CA SER A 127 21.62 -0.37 -4.70
C SER A 127 22.19 -1.39 -5.68
N ARG A 128 23.47 -1.64 -5.57
CA ARG A 128 24.13 -2.71 -6.33
C ARG A 128 24.22 -4.00 -5.52
N LEU A 129 23.27 -4.19 -4.61
CA LEU A 129 23.14 -5.46 -3.91
C LEU A 129 22.80 -6.52 -4.95
N ASP A 130 23.58 -7.55 -5.01
CA ASP A 130 23.25 -8.75 -5.77
C ASP A 130 22.06 -9.49 -5.12
N ASP A 131 21.47 -10.42 -5.85
CA ASP A 131 20.28 -11.14 -5.39
C ASP A 131 20.53 -11.90 -4.09
N LYS A 132 21.75 -12.42 -3.89
CA LYS A 132 22.14 -13.15 -2.68
C LYS A 132 22.20 -12.25 -1.45
N LYS A 133 22.83 -11.07 -1.58
CA LYS A 133 22.87 -10.06 -0.51
C LYS A 133 21.49 -9.48 -0.23
N SER A 134 20.67 -9.27 -1.25
CA SER A 134 19.29 -8.81 -1.11
C SER A 134 18.43 -9.81 -0.35
N ALA A 135 18.53 -11.11 -0.68
CA ALA A 135 17.82 -12.17 0.02
C ALA A 135 18.29 -12.30 1.49
N LEU A 136 19.59 -12.19 1.73
CA LEU A 136 20.14 -12.21 3.09
C LEU A 136 19.62 -11.06 3.93
N LEU A 137 19.66 -9.82 3.40
CA LEU A 137 19.12 -8.65 4.08
C LEU A 137 17.62 -8.81 4.38
N LYS A 138 16.86 -9.31 3.42
CA LYS A 138 15.41 -9.54 3.57
C LYS A 138 15.14 -10.52 4.72
N ASN A 139 15.85 -11.65 4.76
CA ASN A 139 15.71 -12.65 5.83
C ASN A 139 16.04 -12.08 7.21
N ILE A 140 17.10 -11.28 7.32
CA ILE A 140 17.49 -10.67 8.59
C ILE A 140 16.44 -9.67 9.07
N VAL A 141 15.93 -8.84 8.16
CA VAL A 141 14.88 -7.86 8.50
C VAL A 141 13.59 -8.56 8.90
N LEU A 142 13.20 -9.63 8.21
CA LEU A 142 12.05 -10.47 8.60
C LEU A 142 12.21 -11.05 10.00
N ASN A 143 13.39 -11.62 10.31
CA ASN A 143 13.66 -12.17 11.63
C ASN A 143 13.60 -11.10 12.74
N LYS A 144 14.05 -9.87 12.47
CA LYS A 144 13.93 -8.75 13.42
C LYS A 144 12.46 -8.37 13.65
N ILE A 145 11.61 -8.37 12.62
CA ILE A 145 10.18 -8.12 12.76
C ILE A 145 9.51 -9.23 13.58
N ILE A 146 9.79 -10.49 13.25
CA ILE A 146 9.27 -11.66 13.97
C ILE A 146 9.70 -11.60 15.45
N SER A 147 10.98 -11.35 15.71
CA SER A 147 11.51 -11.20 17.08
C SER A 147 10.82 -10.08 17.86
N TYR A 148 10.57 -8.94 17.21
CA TYR A 148 9.83 -7.85 17.86
C TYR A 148 8.45 -8.32 18.33
N TYR A 149 7.65 -8.94 17.46
CA TYR A 149 6.30 -9.39 17.81
C TYR A 149 6.29 -10.60 18.76
N SER A 150 7.32 -11.46 18.69
CA SER A 150 7.47 -12.58 19.64
C SER A 150 7.71 -12.13 21.08
N ASN A 151 8.21 -10.91 21.28
CA ASN A 151 8.49 -10.35 22.60
C ASN A 151 7.36 -9.44 23.12
N THR A 152 6.25 -9.34 22.40
CA THR A 152 5.05 -8.60 22.83
C THR A 152 4.08 -9.47 23.62
N GLU A 153 2.95 -8.90 24.07
CA GLU A 153 1.94 -9.61 24.83
C GLU A 153 1.43 -10.88 24.12
N LYS A 154 1.30 -11.98 24.84
CA LYS A 154 0.87 -13.28 24.30
C LYS A 154 -0.64 -13.42 24.36
N LEU A 155 -1.19 -14.06 23.32
CA LEU A 155 -2.63 -14.27 23.15
C LEU A 155 -3.13 -15.62 23.71
N GLY A 156 -2.25 -16.44 24.32
CA GLY A 156 -2.58 -17.81 24.73
C GLY A 156 -2.59 -18.78 23.54
N LYS A 157 -3.53 -19.73 23.55
CA LYS A 157 -3.73 -20.66 22.43
C LYS A 157 -4.51 -20.00 21.32
N ILE A 158 -3.99 -20.06 20.10
CA ILE A 158 -4.56 -19.38 18.93
C ILE A 158 -4.81 -20.37 17.79
N TYR A 159 -5.92 -20.18 17.12
CA TYR A 159 -6.20 -20.78 15.82
C TYR A 159 -6.29 -19.71 14.76
N ILE A 160 -5.67 -19.94 13.59
CA ILE A 160 -5.62 -18.98 12.48
C ILE A 160 -6.08 -19.69 11.23
N SER A 161 -7.18 -19.25 10.62
CA SER A 161 -7.62 -19.76 9.33
C SER A 161 -6.73 -19.22 8.19
N ASN A 162 -6.66 -19.97 7.09
CA ASN A 162 -5.80 -19.64 5.94
C ASN A 162 -6.14 -18.28 5.30
N GLU A 163 -7.35 -17.75 5.51
CA GLU A 163 -7.74 -16.45 4.98
C GLU A 163 -6.87 -15.30 5.52
N PHE A 164 -6.32 -15.43 6.75
CA PHE A 164 -5.44 -14.43 7.34
C PHE A 164 -4.06 -14.35 6.65
N GLU A 165 -3.68 -15.34 5.85
CA GLU A 165 -2.49 -15.28 4.98
C GLU A 165 -2.66 -14.24 3.87
N ASN A 166 -3.92 -13.95 3.51
CA ASN A 166 -4.30 -12.98 2.48
C ASN A 166 -4.53 -11.57 3.04
N ILE A 167 -4.33 -11.35 4.33
CA ILE A 167 -4.50 -10.04 4.97
C ILE A 167 -3.14 -9.36 5.14
N ALA A 168 -2.99 -8.20 4.52
CA ALA A 168 -1.82 -7.34 4.69
C ALA A 168 -1.75 -6.74 6.11
N LEU A 169 -0.59 -6.29 6.53
CA LEU A 169 -0.49 -5.57 7.80
C LEU A 169 -1.05 -4.15 7.68
N PRO A 170 -1.80 -3.66 8.68
CA PRO A 170 -2.39 -2.33 8.70
C PRO A 170 -1.38 -1.23 9.03
N ILE A 171 -0.24 -1.21 8.34
CA ILE A 171 0.86 -0.25 8.57
C ILE A 171 0.81 0.96 7.64
N ASN A 172 0.15 0.83 6.49
CA ASN A 172 -0.03 1.91 5.52
C ASN A 172 -1.36 2.66 5.69
N THR A 173 -2.02 2.50 6.83
CA THR A 173 -3.17 3.36 7.15
C THR A 173 -2.65 4.78 7.23
N SER A 174 -2.92 5.55 6.17
CA SER A 174 -2.58 6.98 6.13
C SER A 174 -3.11 7.62 7.42
N ALA A 175 -2.29 8.49 8.03
CA ALA A 175 -2.61 9.19 9.28
C ALA A 175 -3.89 10.06 9.21
N SER A 176 -4.63 10.02 8.12
CA SER A 176 -5.95 10.65 7.95
C SER A 176 -7.08 9.98 8.75
N GLY A 177 -6.77 8.95 9.56
CA GLY A 177 -7.66 8.49 10.66
C GLY A 177 -9.04 7.95 10.29
N ARG A 178 -9.31 7.65 9.01
CA ARG A 178 -10.66 7.44 8.51
C ARG A 178 -10.85 6.11 7.77
N GLY A 179 -10.19 5.06 8.19
CA GLY A 179 -10.23 3.81 7.45
C GLY A 179 -9.99 2.55 8.26
N LEU A 180 -10.47 2.51 9.50
CA LEU A 180 -10.47 1.27 10.30
C LEU A 180 -11.59 0.30 9.87
N ASP A 181 -12.44 0.72 8.92
CA ASP A 181 -13.54 -0.11 8.39
C ASP A 181 -13.16 -0.86 7.11
N VAL A 182 -11.93 -0.72 6.63
CA VAL A 182 -11.47 -1.32 5.36
C VAL A 182 -10.22 -2.13 5.59
N LEU A 183 -10.14 -3.29 4.95
CA LEU A 183 -8.92 -4.12 4.96
C LEU A 183 -7.69 -3.30 4.50
N PRO A 184 -6.51 -3.60 5.05
CA PRO A 184 -5.28 -2.94 4.66
C PRO A 184 -4.96 -3.10 3.17
N THR A 185 -4.37 -2.07 2.58
CA THR A 185 -3.93 -2.08 1.17
C THR A 185 -3.03 -3.29 0.87
N GLY A 186 -3.31 -3.99 -0.20
CA GLY A 186 -2.65 -5.22 -0.60
C GLY A 186 -3.31 -6.49 -0.06
N SER A 187 -4.32 -6.38 0.83
CA SER A 187 -5.12 -7.54 1.26
C SER A 187 -5.93 -8.11 0.09
N ARG A 188 -6.15 -9.42 0.10
CA ARG A 188 -6.84 -10.14 -0.95
C ARG A 188 -8.07 -10.84 -0.41
N ILE A 189 -9.16 -10.80 -1.17
CA ILE A 189 -10.45 -11.44 -0.86
C ILE A 189 -10.83 -12.33 -2.04
N LYS A 190 -11.15 -13.59 -1.79
CA LYS A 190 -11.60 -14.53 -2.83
C LYS A 190 -12.97 -14.13 -3.38
N ILE A 191 -13.09 -14.11 -4.70
CA ILE A 191 -14.35 -14.04 -5.41
C ILE A 191 -14.86 -15.48 -5.63
N ARG A 192 -16.12 -15.72 -5.33
CA ARG A 192 -16.72 -17.07 -5.39
C ARG A 192 -17.39 -17.33 -6.72
N GLU A 193 -18.01 -16.30 -7.29
CA GLU A 193 -18.82 -16.43 -8.48
C GLU A 193 -18.02 -16.10 -9.77
N LYS A 194 -18.57 -16.49 -10.90
CA LYS A 194 -18.05 -16.18 -12.23
C LYS A 194 -18.37 -14.74 -12.62
N TYR A 195 -19.56 -14.28 -12.27
CA TYR A 195 -20.05 -12.94 -12.58
C TYR A 195 -19.99 -12.06 -11.34
N ILE A 196 -19.53 -10.83 -11.50
CA ILE A 196 -19.51 -9.86 -10.43
C ILE A 196 -20.02 -8.50 -10.92
N ARG A 197 -20.50 -7.70 -9.98
CA ARG A 197 -20.81 -6.29 -10.15
C ARG A 197 -19.89 -5.47 -9.27
N THR A 198 -19.09 -4.61 -9.85
CA THR A 198 -18.43 -3.52 -9.12
C THR A 198 -19.35 -2.31 -9.14
N PHE A 199 -19.41 -1.56 -8.03
CA PHE A 199 -20.36 -0.46 -7.92
C PHE A 199 -19.86 0.70 -7.07
N CYS A 200 -20.41 1.89 -7.33
CA CYS A 200 -20.41 3.02 -6.43
C CYS A 200 -21.86 3.45 -6.16
N TYR A 201 -22.17 3.74 -4.89
CA TYR A 201 -23.43 4.28 -4.46
C TYR A 201 -23.22 5.57 -3.68
N TRP A 202 -24.08 6.56 -3.88
CA TRP A 202 -24.01 7.84 -3.18
C TRP A 202 -25.38 8.39 -2.80
N GLU A 203 -25.41 9.19 -1.72
CA GLU A 203 -26.58 9.93 -1.26
C GLU A 203 -26.19 11.39 -0.97
N LYS A 204 -26.99 12.35 -1.49
CA LYS A 204 -26.81 13.80 -1.27
C LYS A 204 -25.41 14.28 -1.65
N VAL A 205 -24.91 13.83 -2.77
CA VAL A 205 -23.60 14.17 -3.33
C VAL A 205 -23.83 14.66 -4.77
N PHE A 206 -22.85 15.35 -5.33
CA PHE A 206 -22.80 15.63 -6.76
C PHE A 206 -22.58 14.31 -7.54
N ASP A 207 -22.55 14.43 -8.85
CA ASP A 207 -22.33 13.38 -9.81
C ASP A 207 -21.02 12.61 -9.53
N ILE A 208 -21.10 11.27 -9.50
CA ILE A 208 -19.96 10.38 -9.28
C ILE A 208 -19.89 9.36 -10.41
N ASP A 209 -18.86 9.51 -11.22
CA ASP A 209 -18.56 8.59 -12.31
C ASP A 209 -17.80 7.34 -11.82
N THR A 210 -18.13 6.18 -12.39
CA THR A 210 -17.36 4.96 -12.22
C THR A 210 -16.59 4.58 -13.48
N GLY A 211 -15.43 3.97 -13.29
CA GLY A 211 -14.62 3.45 -14.39
C GLY A 211 -13.74 2.30 -13.96
N VAL A 212 -13.39 1.47 -14.94
CA VAL A 212 -12.45 0.37 -14.76
C VAL A 212 -11.39 0.43 -15.84
N LEU A 213 -10.13 0.29 -15.42
CA LEU A 213 -9.01 0.10 -16.32
C LEU A 213 -8.60 -1.37 -16.34
N PHE A 214 -8.41 -1.91 -17.52
CA PHE A 214 -7.98 -3.27 -17.74
C PHE A 214 -6.51 -3.31 -18.12
N LEU A 215 -5.73 -4.08 -17.36
CA LEU A 215 -4.28 -4.23 -17.55
C LEU A 215 -3.94 -5.65 -17.95
N LYS A 216 -3.04 -5.77 -18.93
CA LYS A 216 -2.40 -7.04 -19.28
C LYS A 216 -1.34 -7.41 -18.24
N ASP A 217 -0.84 -8.64 -18.31
CA ASP A 217 0.30 -9.05 -17.46
C ASP A 217 1.55 -8.25 -17.80
N ASN A 218 2.40 -8.03 -16.78
CA ASN A 218 3.66 -7.29 -16.94
C ASN A 218 3.54 -5.85 -17.47
N TYR A 219 2.42 -5.16 -17.14
CA TYR A 219 2.20 -3.76 -17.51
C TYR A 219 3.46 -2.91 -17.26
N GLN A 220 3.85 -2.12 -18.27
CA GLN A 220 4.91 -1.12 -18.21
C GLN A 220 4.31 0.28 -18.42
N ILE A 221 5.00 1.31 -17.94
CA ILE A 221 4.62 2.70 -18.25
C ILE A 221 4.70 2.92 -19.76
N GLY A 222 3.62 3.38 -20.38
CA GLY A 222 3.48 3.56 -21.82
C GLY A 222 2.72 2.43 -22.53
N ASP A 223 2.41 1.33 -21.84
CA ASP A 223 1.55 0.30 -22.40
C ASP A 223 0.11 0.82 -22.53
N GLU A 224 -0.56 0.39 -23.61
CA GLU A 224 -1.97 0.68 -23.79
C GLU A 224 -2.81 0.03 -22.69
N VAL A 225 -3.78 0.77 -22.18
CA VAL A 225 -4.78 0.32 -21.22
C VAL A 225 -6.16 0.53 -21.80
N ASP A 226 -7.00 -0.47 -21.62
CA ASP A 226 -8.39 -0.38 -22.04
C ASP A 226 -9.26 0.13 -20.88
N GLU A 227 -10.22 1.01 -21.20
CA GLU A 227 -11.13 1.63 -20.24
C GLU A 227 -12.56 1.20 -20.51
N LEU A 228 -13.30 0.86 -19.45
CA LEU A 228 -14.76 0.78 -19.47
C LEU A 228 -15.34 1.81 -18.51
N SER A 229 -16.09 2.76 -19.06
CA SER A 229 -16.75 3.84 -18.32
C SER A 229 -17.91 4.39 -19.14
N TRP A 230 -18.62 5.40 -18.64
CA TRP A 230 -19.65 6.07 -19.42
C TRP A 230 -19.12 6.62 -20.76
N ARG A 231 -17.84 7.02 -20.84
CA ARG A 231 -17.23 7.55 -22.08
C ARG A 231 -17.09 6.48 -23.17
N THR A 232 -16.85 5.24 -22.77
CA THR A 232 -16.63 4.12 -23.69
C THR A 232 -17.84 3.21 -23.85
N TYR A 233 -18.93 3.54 -23.16
CA TYR A 233 -20.16 2.75 -23.16
C TYR A 233 -20.69 2.44 -24.58
N ALA A 234 -20.72 3.44 -25.45
CA ALA A 234 -21.27 3.29 -26.80
C ALA A 234 -20.40 2.42 -27.72
N SER A 235 -19.10 2.35 -27.48
CA SER A 235 -18.16 1.54 -28.28
C SER A 235 -18.17 0.07 -27.92
N LYS A 236 -18.72 -0.29 -26.73
CA LYS A 236 -18.75 -1.65 -26.17
C LYS A 236 -17.42 -2.39 -26.33
N PRO A 237 -16.31 -1.85 -25.81
CA PRO A 237 -14.97 -2.37 -26.07
C PRO A 237 -14.79 -3.83 -25.63
N PHE A 238 -15.65 -4.32 -24.72
CA PHE A 238 -15.66 -5.69 -24.19
C PHE A 238 -16.87 -6.51 -24.68
N GLY A 239 -17.60 -6.03 -25.69
CA GLY A 239 -18.79 -6.73 -26.16
C GLY A 239 -19.83 -6.92 -25.04
N ASN A 240 -20.14 -8.19 -24.75
CA ASN A 240 -21.03 -8.55 -23.66
C ASN A 240 -20.29 -9.05 -22.40
N SER A 241 -18.97 -9.12 -22.41
CA SER A 241 -18.19 -9.66 -21.28
C SER A 241 -18.08 -8.68 -20.11
N ALA A 242 -18.25 -7.37 -20.37
CA ALA A 242 -18.33 -6.33 -19.35
C ALA A 242 -19.33 -5.25 -19.78
N LEU A 243 -20.21 -4.88 -18.87
CA LEU A 243 -21.33 -3.96 -19.12
C LEU A 243 -21.34 -2.87 -18.03
N THR A 244 -21.55 -1.61 -18.43
CA THR A 244 -21.74 -0.50 -17.50
C THR A 244 -23.20 -0.07 -17.41
N SER A 245 -23.63 0.41 -16.25
CA SER A 245 -24.96 0.99 -16.02
C SER A 245 -25.21 2.28 -16.81
N GLY A 246 -24.15 2.89 -17.34
CA GLY A 246 -24.19 4.24 -17.92
C GLY A 246 -23.97 5.34 -16.89
N ASP A 247 -24.29 6.58 -17.25
CA ASP A 247 -24.06 7.83 -16.52
C ASP A 247 -25.28 8.21 -15.68
N CYS A 248 -25.14 8.27 -14.34
CA CYS A 248 -26.20 8.65 -13.40
C CYS A 248 -25.92 10.01 -12.77
N ARG A 249 -26.48 11.09 -13.33
CA ARG A 249 -26.30 12.50 -12.90
C ARG A 249 -27.15 12.93 -11.71
N SER A 250 -27.77 12.00 -11.01
CA SER A 250 -28.62 12.30 -9.88
C SER A 250 -27.80 12.60 -8.62
N ILE A 251 -28.32 13.47 -7.73
CA ILE A 251 -27.70 13.76 -6.42
C ILE A 251 -27.69 12.59 -5.46
N SER A 252 -28.39 11.51 -5.78
CA SER A 252 -28.32 10.20 -5.12
C SER A 252 -28.54 9.14 -6.17
N GLY A 253 -27.68 8.13 -6.19
CA GLY A 253 -27.73 7.11 -7.22
C GLY A 253 -26.69 6.02 -7.02
N ALA A 254 -26.58 5.19 -8.05
CA ALA A 254 -25.53 4.19 -8.15
C ALA A 254 -25.09 4.01 -9.59
N GLU A 255 -23.81 3.83 -9.78
CA GLU A 255 -23.23 3.33 -11.03
C GLU A 255 -22.51 2.03 -10.78
N TYR A 256 -22.54 1.15 -11.78
CA TYR A 256 -21.94 -0.17 -11.66
C TYR A 256 -21.44 -0.70 -12.99
N ILE A 257 -20.52 -1.64 -12.89
CA ILE A 257 -19.93 -2.35 -14.02
C ILE A 257 -19.99 -3.85 -13.70
N ASP A 258 -20.67 -4.59 -14.57
CA ASP A 258 -20.83 -6.04 -14.49
C ASP A 258 -19.79 -6.75 -15.36
N PHE A 259 -19.20 -7.83 -14.85
CA PHE A 259 -18.16 -8.59 -15.54
C PHE A 259 -18.46 -10.09 -15.58
N ASP A 260 -18.14 -10.70 -16.71
CA ASP A 260 -17.77 -12.12 -16.79
C ASP A 260 -16.25 -12.21 -16.60
N LEU A 261 -15.80 -12.66 -15.43
CA LEU A 261 -14.37 -12.70 -15.09
C LEU A 261 -13.55 -13.60 -16.02
N GLU A 262 -14.16 -14.69 -16.50
CA GLU A 262 -13.48 -15.63 -17.38
C GLU A 262 -13.36 -15.08 -18.80
N GLU A 263 -14.47 -14.55 -19.35
CA GLU A 263 -14.43 -13.95 -20.69
C GLU A 263 -13.49 -12.74 -20.77
N VAL A 264 -13.50 -11.86 -19.74
CA VAL A 264 -12.57 -10.72 -19.70
C VAL A 264 -11.11 -11.19 -19.58
N LYS A 265 -10.84 -12.24 -18.80
CA LYS A 265 -9.51 -12.84 -18.73
C LYS A 265 -9.09 -13.43 -20.09
N ASP A 266 -10.00 -14.11 -20.80
CA ASP A 266 -9.73 -14.72 -22.11
C ASP A 266 -9.44 -13.67 -23.21
N LEU A 267 -9.85 -12.41 -23.02
CA LEU A 267 -9.41 -11.28 -23.83
C LEU A 267 -7.94 -10.86 -23.57
N GLY A 268 -7.25 -11.52 -22.64
CA GLY A 268 -5.84 -11.31 -22.34
C GLY A 268 -5.56 -10.31 -21.20
N TYR A 269 -6.58 -9.89 -20.46
CA TYR A 269 -6.41 -9.05 -19.29
C TYR A 269 -6.11 -9.86 -18.04
N LYS A 270 -5.30 -9.30 -17.16
CA LYS A 270 -4.96 -9.90 -15.88
C LYS A 270 -5.54 -9.14 -14.70
N TYR A 271 -5.60 -7.82 -14.78
CA TYR A 271 -6.12 -6.99 -13.70
C TYR A 271 -7.19 -6.04 -14.22
N ALA A 272 -8.20 -5.79 -13.38
CA ALA A 272 -9.20 -4.75 -13.57
C ALA A 272 -9.16 -3.80 -12.37
N LEU A 273 -8.86 -2.51 -12.60
CA LEU A 273 -8.69 -1.47 -11.57
C LEU A 273 -9.95 -0.64 -11.48
N PHE A 274 -10.69 -0.75 -10.38
CA PHE A 274 -11.92 0.00 -10.16
C PHE A 274 -11.60 1.39 -9.59
N CYS A 275 -12.16 2.43 -10.23
CA CYS A 275 -12.01 3.83 -9.86
C CYS A 275 -13.37 4.52 -9.79
N ILE A 276 -13.47 5.51 -8.90
CA ILE A 276 -14.57 6.47 -8.86
C ILE A 276 -14.02 7.89 -8.93
N ASN A 277 -14.77 8.78 -9.57
CA ASN A 277 -14.42 10.18 -9.74
C ASN A 277 -15.60 11.09 -9.42
N GLY A 278 -15.41 12.05 -8.51
CA GLY A 278 -16.40 13.07 -8.21
C GLY A 278 -16.30 14.25 -9.18
N PHE A 279 -17.23 14.35 -10.11
CA PHE A 279 -17.23 15.40 -11.14
C PHE A 279 -17.31 16.81 -10.55
N GLY A 280 -18.03 16.99 -9.46
CA GLY A 280 -18.25 18.29 -8.81
C GLY A 280 -17.30 18.64 -7.67
N GLY A 281 -16.42 17.74 -7.22
CA GLY A 281 -15.56 18.03 -6.08
C GLY A 281 -14.95 16.80 -5.38
N LYS A 282 -14.63 16.98 -4.10
CA LYS A 282 -13.99 15.96 -3.28
C LYS A 282 -15.00 14.93 -2.76
N LEU A 283 -14.52 13.70 -2.59
CA LEU A 283 -15.34 12.56 -2.15
C LEU A 283 -15.47 12.46 -0.61
N ASN A 284 -15.49 13.60 0.08
CA ASN A 284 -15.65 13.70 1.54
C ASN A 284 -16.99 14.31 1.98
N VAL A 285 -17.97 14.37 1.08
CA VAL A 285 -19.29 14.93 1.31
C VAL A 285 -20.38 13.88 1.14
N GLY A 286 -21.47 14.02 1.86
CA GLY A 286 -22.60 13.09 1.82
C GLY A 286 -22.22 11.66 2.27
N LYS A 287 -22.90 10.67 1.70
CA LYS A 287 -22.64 9.25 1.95
C LYS A 287 -22.23 8.60 0.63
N ILE A 288 -21.02 8.08 0.59
CA ILE A 288 -20.45 7.39 -0.57
C ILE A 288 -19.88 6.06 -0.11
N TYR A 289 -20.19 5.00 -0.84
CA TYR A 289 -19.50 3.73 -0.69
C TYR A 289 -19.38 3.02 -2.02
N CYS A 290 -18.33 2.23 -2.15
CA CYS A 290 -18.09 1.37 -3.30
C CYS A 290 -17.82 -0.06 -2.85
N GLY A 291 -17.82 -0.98 -3.79
CA GLY A 291 -17.58 -2.38 -3.48
C GLY A 291 -17.89 -3.32 -4.64
N TYR A 292 -18.11 -4.59 -4.31
CA TYR A 292 -18.55 -5.56 -5.28
C TYR A 292 -19.65 -6.47 -4.71
N GLN A 293 -20.40 -7.07 -5.63
CA GLN A 293 -21.44 -8.06 -5.40
C GLN A 293 -21.18 -9.26 -6.30
N ASP A 294 -21.38 -10.46 -5.79
CA ASP A 294 -21.47 -11.65 -6.62
C ASP A 294 -22.79 -11.64 -7.40
N LYS A 295 -22.76 -12.15 -8.65
CA LYS A 295 -23.89 -12.20 -9.57
C LYS A 295 -24.04 -13.58 -10.18
N ASN A 296 -25.27 -13.98 -10.47
CA ASN A 296 -25.57 -15.24 -11.14
C ASN A 296 -25.44 -15.14 -12.67
N ASN A 297 -25.56 -13.94 -13.22
CA ASN A 297 -25.49 -13.65 -14.65
C ASN A 297 -25.13 -12.19 -14.92
N LEU A 298 -24.71 -11.89 -16.14
CA LEU A 298 -24.59 -10.51 -16.62
C LEU A 298 -25.98 -10.02 -17.04
N ASN A 299 -26.53 -9.13 -16.24
CA ASN A 299 -27.74 -8.41 -16.59
C ASN A 299 -27.65 -6.96 -16.09
N THR A 300 -28.37 -6.08 -16.77
CA THR A 300 -28.46 -4.66 -16.43
C THR A 300 -29.60 -4.37 -15.43
N GLU A 301 -29.95 -5.33 -14.58
CA GLU A 301 -30.91 -5.10 -13.50
C GLU A 301 -30.47 -3.93 -12.64
N SER A 302 -31.46 -3.19 -12.13
CA SER A 302 -31.22 -2.06 -11.23
C SER A 302 -30.35 -2.50 -10.03
N TRP A 303 -29.56 -1.57 -9.54
CA TRP A 303 -28.71 -1.82 -8.37
C TRP A 303 -29.56 -2.17 -7.14
N ASP A 304 -29.23 -3.30 -6.51
CA ASP A 304 -29.84 -3.76 -5.25
C ASP A 304 -28.76 -3.79 -4.16
N PRO A 305 -28.94 -3.10 -3.02
CA PRO A 305 -27.99 -3.11 -1.90
C PRO A 305 -27.91 -4.44 -1.16
N LYS A 306 -28.73 -5.43 -1.51
CA LYS A 306 -28.65 -6.79 -0.98
C LYS A 306 -27.45 -7.53 -1.59
N ASN A 307 -26.88 -8.46 -0.83
CA ASN A 307 -25.78 -9.32 -1.30
C ASN A 307 -24.49 -8.56 -1.64
N ILE A 308 -24.16 -7.53 -0.88
CA ILE A 308 -22.85 -6.87 -0.99
C ILE A 308 -21.81 -7.74 -0.28
N GLU A 309 -20.83 -8.23 -1.03
CA GLU A 309 -19.71 -9.02 -0.51
C GLU A 309 -18.59 -8.14 0.07
N LEU A 310 -18.33 -7.00 -0.57
CA LEU A 310 -17.39 -5.99 -0.07
C LEU A 310 -18.03 -4.62 -0.12
N LYS A 311 -17.98 -3.91 1.01
CA LYS A 311 -18.38 -2.52 1.11
C LYS A 311 -17.24 -1.68 1.66
N ILE A 312 -16.84 -0.65 0.94
CA ILE A 312 -15.82 0.33 1.31
C ILE A 312 -16.49 1.69 1.44
N ASN A 313 -16.54 2.24 2.65
CA ASN A 313 -17.01 3.61 2.86
C ASN A 313 -15.95 4.59 2.34
N VAL A 314 -16.34 5.48 1.42
CA VAL A 314 -15.43 6.45 0.81
C VAL A 314 -15.55 7.78 1.54
N ASN A 315 -14.41 8.27 2.05
CA ASN A 315 -14.30 9.60 2.65
C ASN A 315 -12.92 10.15 2.28
N SER A 316 -12.82 10.76 1.11
CA SER A 316 -11.57 11.19 0.52
C SER A 316 -11.52 12.70 0.33
N ASP A 317 -10.42 13.33 0.76
CA ASP A 317 -10.13 14.74 0.44
C ASP A 317 -9.72 14.94 -1.03
N SER A 318 -9.71 13.87 -1.83
CA SER A 318 -9.44 13.85 -3.26
C SER A 318 -10.75 13.74 -4.05
N ASN A 319 -10.72 14.12 -5.30
CA ASN A 319 -11.86 13.95 -6.22
C ASN A 319 -11.88 12.58 -6.91
N GLN A 320 -10.83 11.81 -6.78
CA GLN A 320 -10.73 10.46 -7.35
C GLN A 320 -10.30 9.46 -6.26
N TYR A 321 -10.85 8.25 -6.32
CA TYR A 321 -10.55 7.18 -5.37
C TYR A 321 -10.55 5.82 -6.08
N SER A 322 -9.56 4.98 -5.77
CA SER A 322 -9.56 3.59 -6.17
C SER A 322 -9.66 2.70 -4.94
N GLY A 323 -10.79 2.02 -4.81
CA GLY A 323 -11.06 1.15 -3.66
C GLY A 323 -10.33 -0.17 -3.76
N PHE A 324 -10.30 -0.77 -4.95
CA PHE A 324 -9.75 -2.10 -5.18
C PHE A 324 -9.40 -2.35 -6.64
N ALA A 325 -8.64 -3.41 -6.85
CA ALA A 325 -8.44 -4.06 -8.15
C ALA A 325 -8.96 -5.50 -8.10
N ILE A 326 -9.15 -6.10 -9.26
CA ILE A 326 -9.51 -7.50 -9.45
C ILE A 326 -8.34 -8.21 -10.12
N ASP A 327 -7.85 -9.29 -9.53
CA ASP A 327 -6.96 -10.26 -10.17
C ASP A 327 -7.86 -11.30 -10.88
N LEU A 328 -7.98 -11.19 -12.19
CA LEU A 328 -8.89 -12.01 -13.00
C LEU A 328 -8.46 -13.49 -13.02
N GLU A 329 -7.15 -13.74 -12.99
CA GLU A 329 -6.60 -15.09 -12.98
C GLU A 329 -6.81 -15.79 -11.64
N ALA A 330 -6.53 -15.06 -10.54
CA ALA A 330 -6.67 -15.59 -9.19
C ALA A 330 -8.12 -15.59 -8.71
N LYS A 331 -9.01 -14.84 -9.37
CA LYS A 331 -10.36 -14.50 -8.90
C LYS A 331 -10.31 -13.91 -7.48
N GLU A 332 -9.60 -12.82 -7.34
CA GLU A 332 -9.40 -12.14 -6.05
C GLU A 332 -9.58 -10.63 -6.19
N ILE A 333 -10.26 -10.03 -5.23
CA ILE A 333 -10.23 -8.59 -5.00
C ILE A 333 -8.92 -8.26 -4.28
N ILE A 334 -8.22 -7.23 -4.75
CA ILE A 334 -7.04 -6.66 -4.12
C ILE A 334 -7.42 -5.29 -3.57
N VAL A 335 -7.42 -5.12 -2.26
CA VAL A 335 -7.77 -3.85 -1.63
C VAL A 335 -6.67 -2.81 -1.92
N LEU A 336 -7.04 -1.65 -2.43
CA LEU A 336 -6.12 -0.54 -2.73
C LEU A 336 -6.30 0.63 -1.77
N ASN A 337 -7.52 1.05 -1.52
CA ASN A 337 -7.88 2.17 -0.61
C ASN A 337 -7.05 3.43 -0.89
N LEU A 338 -7.01 3.88 -2.15
CA LEU A 338 -6.15 4.96 -2.61
C LEU A 338 -6.92 6.22 -2.91
N ASN A 339 -6.51 7.31 -2.27
CA ASN A 339 -6.92 8.66 -2.62
C ASN A 339 -6.03 9.17 -3.75
N ILE A 340 -6.64 9.59 -4.84
CA ILE A 340 -5.97 10.01 -6.06
C ILE A 340 -6.45 11.42 -6.40
N ASP A 341 -5.51 12.35 -6.60
CA ASP A 341 -5.84 13.66 -7.16
C ASP A 341 -5.58 13.60 -8.68
N GLY A 342 -6.63 13.61 -9.47
CA GLY A 342 -6.56 13.54 -10.93
C GLY A 342 -7.70 14.31 -11.58
N ARG A 343 -7.54 14.57 -12.89
CA ARG A 343 -8.61 15.14 -13.73
C ARG A 343 -9.24 14.10 -14.63
N ASN A 344 -8.66 12.91 -14.66
CA ASN A 344 -9.13 11.80 -15.49
C ASN A 344 -10.14 10.98 -14.70
N LEU A 345 -11.07 10.34 -15.41
CA LEU A 345 -12.03 9.43 -14.82
C LEU A 345 -11.36 8.20 -14.17
N VAL A 346 -10.27 7.76 -14.75
CA VAL A 346 -9.50 6.61 -14.33
C VAL A 346 -8.03 6.98 -14.03
N MET A 347 -7.30 6.07 -13.42
CA MET A 347 -5.88 6.27 -13.08
C MET A 347 -5.02 6.56 -14.31
N ASP A 348 -4.08 7.48 -14.18
CA ASP A 348 -3.01 7.66 -15.15
C ASP A 348 -1.88 6.63 -14.96
N GLU A 349 -0.97 6.53 -15.92
CA GLU A 349 0.16 5.59 -15.93
C GLU A 349 1.02 5.65 -14.65
N LYS A 350 1.23 6.84 -14.08
CA LYS A 350 2.04 7.03 -12.88
C LYS A 350 1.34 6.49 -11.64
N GLN A 351 0.03 6.67 -11.60
CA GLN A 351 -0.82 6.17 -10.53
C GLN A 351 -0.87 4.64 -10.57
N ILE A 352 -1.03 4.05 -11.77
CA ILE A 352 -0.96 2.60 -11.97
C ILE A 352 0.40 2.06 -11.51
N ALA A 353 1.50 2.68 -11.93
CA ALA A 353 2.83 2.25 -11.53
C ALA A 353 3.03 2.28 -10.01
N SER A 354 2.41 3.23 -9.31
CA SER A 354 2.52 3.35 -7.84
C SER A 354 1.87 2.19 -7.08
N ILE A 355 0.86 1.55 -7.67
CA ILE A 355 0.11 0.47 -7.04
C ILE A 355 0.52 -0.93 -7.54
N TYR A 356 1.28 -1.00 -8.61
CA TYR A 356 1.58 -2.26 -9.30
C TYR A 356 2.19 -3.33 -8.37
N LYS A 357 2.93 -2.90 -7.33
CA LYS A 357 3.47 -3.81 -6.31
C LYS A 357 2.39 -4.62 -5.58
N TYR A 358 1.22 -4.02 -5.32
CA TYR A 358 0.11 -4.67 -4.63
C TYR A 358 -0.62 -5.69 -5.51
N LEU A 359 -0.53 -5.53 -6.84
CA LEU A 359 -1.11 -6.46 -7.80
C LEU A 359 -0.35 -7.79 -7.80
N ASN A 360 0.93 -7.79 -7.41
CA ASN A 360 1.74 -9.00 -7.37
C ASN A 360 1.32 -9.91 -6.22
N LYS A 361 1.03 -11.19 -6.49
CA LYS A 361 0.71 -12.21 -5.48
C LYS A 361 1.81 -12.38 -4.43
N ASN A 362 3.06 -12.16 -4.80
CA ASN A 362 4.19 -12.29 -3.88
C ASN A 362 4.24 -11.17 -2.83
N TYR A 363 3.39 -10.13 -2.95
CA TYR A 363 3.35 -9.04 -1.98
C TYR A 363 3.13 -9.52 -0.54
N LEU A 364 2.24 -10.50 -0.34
CA LEU A 364 1.91 -11.08 0.98
C LEU A 364 2.77 -12.30 1.36
N LYS A 365 3.62 -12.80 0.46
CA LYS A 365 4.38 -14.04 0.66
C LYS A 365 5.33 -13.96 1.86
N ASP A 366 6.03 -12.86 2.00
CA ASP A 366 7.08 -12.73 3.01
C ASP A 366 6.51 -12.40 4.38
N ILE A 367 5.47 -11.56 4.42
CA ILE A 367 4.84 -11.14 5.66
C ILE A 367 3.35 -10.78 5.45
N ASN A 368 2.51 -11.30 6.32
CA ASN A 368 1.07 -11.10 6.35
C ASN A 368 0.56 -11.19 7.80
N MET A 369 -0.74 -10.96 8.01
CA MET A 369 -1.32 -10.99 9.35
C MET A 369 -1.17 -12.35 10.03
N ALA A 370 -1.35 -13.47 9.31
CA ALA A 370 -1.21 -14.80 9.88
C ALA A 370 0.18 -15.03 10.48
N LYS A 371 1.24 -14.61 9.77
CA LYS A 371 2.64 -14.73 10.26
C LYS A 371 2.90 -13.92 11.53
N ILE A 372 2.35 -12.72 11.63
CA ILE A 372 2.53 -11.89 12.82
C ILE A 372 1.73 -12.44 14.00
N ILE A 373 0.47 -12.80 13.77
CA ILE A 373 -0.38 -13.39 14.81
C ILE A 373 0.25 -14.69 15.35
N SER A 374 0.81 -15.53 14.47
CA SER A 374 1.46 -16.78 14.88
C SER A 374 2.65 -16.60 15.84
N CYS A 375 3.28 -15.43 15.83
CA CYS A 375 4.36 -15.11 16.77
C CYS A 375 3.85 -14.76 18.17
N LYS A 376 2.54 -14.48 18.31
CA LYS A 376 1.94 -13.95 19.54
C LYS A 376 1.23 -15.00 20.39
N GLY A 377 1.21 -16.27 19.99
CA GLY A 377 0.53 -17.33 20.77
C GLY A 377 1.00 -18.73 20.39
N GLU A 378 0.44 -19.72 21.10
CA GLU A 378 0.62 -21.14 20.81
C GLU A 378 -0.39 -21.57 19.76
N LEU A 379 0.11 -22.00 18.57
CA LEU A 379 -0.77 -22.47 17.50
C LEU A 379 -1.40 -23.82 17.86
N VAL A 380 -2.72 -23.90 17.70
CA VAL A 380 -3.50 -25.14 17.86
C VAL A 380 -4.09 -25.59 16.52
N SER A 381 -4.35 -26.88 16.39
CA SER A 381 -4.79 -27.50 15.14
C SER A 381 -6.27 -27.29 14.82
N SER A 382 -7.07 -26.94 15.81
CA SER A 382 -8.52 -26.69 15.61
C SER A 382 -9.00 -25.49 16.42
N PRO A 383 -10.04 -24.78 15.95
CA PRO A 383 -10.55 -23.59 16.63
C PRO A 383 -11.16 -23.90 18.00
N GLU A 384 -11.61 -25.13 18.25
CA GLU A 384 -12.20 -25.55 19.53
C GLU A 384 -11.18 -25.56 20.68
N LEU A 385 -9.88 -25.68 20.36
CA LEU A 385 -8.78 -25.73 21.34
C LEU A 385 -8.18 -24.37 21.64
N ALA A 386 -8.64 -23.34 20.92
CA ALA A 386 -8.05 -22.00 21.01
C ALA A 386 -8.75 -21.11 22.03
N ASP A 387 -7.99 -20.22 22.67
CA ASP A 387 -8.52 -19.10 23.45
C ASP A 387 -8.95 -17.94 22.53
N VAL A 388 -8.19 -17.74 21.42
CA VAL A 388 -8.48 -16.74 20.40
C VAL A 388 -8.51 -17.40 19.03
N VAL A 389 -9.62 -17.24 18.32
CA VAL A 389 -9.85 -17.80 16.98
C VAL A 389 -9.86 -16.67 15.94
N PHE A 390 -9.00 -16.78 14.95
CA PHE A 390 -8.93 -15.88 13.79
C PHE A 390 -9.57 -16.56 12.59
N ASP A 391 -10.88 -16.29 12.40
CA ASP A 391 -11.69 -16.93 11.36
C ASP A 391 -12.94 -16.12 11.07
N SER A 392 -13.36 -16.03 9.79
CA SER A 392 -14.55 -15.30 9.33
C SER A 392 -15.85 -15.97 9.75
N ASN A 393 -15.88 -17.30 9.75
CA ASN A 393 -17.11 -18.10 9.80
C ASN A 393 -17.30 -18.82 11.13
N TYR A 394 -16.27 -18.87 11.97
CA TYR A 394 -16.35 -19.57 13.24
C TYR A 394 -17.27 -18.85 14.23
N MET A 395 -18.14 -19.59 14.89
CA MET A 395 -18.97 -19.10 15.98
C MET A 395 -18.29 -19.35 17.32
N ALA A 396 -18.09 -18.27 18.08
CA ALA A 396 -17.46 -18.35 19.41
C ALA A 396 -18.23 -19.29 20.35
N LYS A 397 -17.49 -20.16 21.04
CA LYS A 397 -17.97 -20.85 22.24
C LYS A 397 -17.79 -19.96 23.47
N GLU A 398 -18.38 -20.38 24.60
CA GLU A 398 -18.19 -19.70 25.88
C GLU A 398 -16.68 -19.53 26.19
N ASN A 399 -16.28 -18.31 26.57
CA ASN A 399 -14.90 -17.92 26.87
C ASN A 399 -13.90 -17.87 25.68
N GLN A 400 -14.36 -18.03 24.46
CA GLN A 400 -13.53 -17.83 23.27
C GLN A 400 -13.68 -16.44 22.68
N LYS A 401 -12.56 -15.85 22.20
CA LYS A 401 -12.55 -14.60 21.46
C LYS A 401 -12.41 -14.90 19.97
N VAL A 402 -13.36 -14.44 19.16
CA VAL A 402 -13.27 -14.53 17.70
C VAL A 402 -12.90 -13.17 17.11
N ILE A 403 -11.95 -13.18 16.20
CA ILE A 403 -11.48 -12.00 15.47
C ILE A 403 -11.58 -12.29 13.97
N ARG A 404 -12.30 -11.45 13.24
CA ARG A 404 -12.52 -11.57 11.82
C ARG A 404 -11.53 -10.70 11.04
N PRO A 405 -11.26 -10.99 9.76
CA PRO A 405 -10.39 -10.15 8.91
C PRO A 405 -10.77 -8.66 8.90
N PHE A 406 -12.07 -8.35 8.97
CA PHE A 406 -12.59 -6.98 8.97
C PHE A 406 -12.61 -6.30 10.35
N ASP A 407 -12.23 -7.00 11.43
CA ASP A 407 -12.10 -6.42 12.78
C ASP A 407 -10.78 -5.62 12.91
N ILE A 408 -10.56 -4.64 12.02
CA ILE A 408 -9.27 -3.94 11.88
C ILE A 408 -8.81 -3.29 13.18
N GLU A 409 -9.70 -2.69 13.94
CA GLU A 409 -9.35 -2.10 15.25
C GLU A 409 -8.76 -3.15 16.21
N LYS A 410 -9.33 -4.36 16.24
CA LYS A 410 -8.81 -5.45 17.07
C LYS A 410 -7.46 -5.94 16.56
N LEU A 411 -7.29 -6.04 15.23
CA LEU A 411 -6.02 -6.42 14.59
C LEU A 411 -4.93 -5.39 14.88
N VAL A 412 -5.22 -4.10 14.72
CA VAL A 412 -4.29 -3.01 15.07
C VAL A 412 -3.94 -3.04 16.56
N LYS A 413 -4.89 -3.28 17.46
CA LYS A 413 -4.63 -3.41 18.89
C LYS A 413 -3.68 -4.57 19.19
N ILE A 414 -3.86 -5.72 18.53
CA ILE A 414 -2.98 -6.88 18.67
C ILE A 414 -1.56 -6.57 18.20
N LEU A 415 -1.40 -5.79 17.11
CA LEU A 415 -0.07 -5.40 16.62
C LEU A 415 0.64 -4.42 17.56
N ASN A 416 -0.08 -3.63 18.33
CA ASN A 416 0.47 -2.60 19.21
C ASN A 416 0.59 -3.04 20.68
N SER A 417 0.01 -4.18 21.07
CA SER A 417 0.19 -4.81 22.38
C SER A 417 1.44 -5.69 22.39
#